data_2cb5f996f8cf8dbb8eb79e9798746f1d
#
_entry.id   2cb5f996f8cf8dbb8eb79e9798746f1d
#
_cell.length_a   1.000
_cell.length_b   1.000
_cell.length_c   1.000
_cell.angle_alpha   90.00
_cell.angle_beta   90.00
_cell.angle_gamma   90.00
#
_symmetry.space_group_name_H-M   'P 1'
#
loop_
_entity.id
_entity.type
_entity.pdbx_description
1 polymer ?
#
loop_
_entity_poly.entity_id
_entity_poly.type
_entity_poly.pdbx_seq_one_letter_code
_entity_poly.pdbx_strand_id
1 'polypeptide(L)'
;VCILIFVIGAIYQRPLIPQLLVAISLAISIIPEGLPATATIVMALGVQRMAKKNALIRKLPAVETLGSATVICSDKTGTLTLNKMTVTHLALDQDFYNGTATPIIEVKQMHSTIYQELIYASALCNDASFDPDHEGEIIGDPTEGALIYMAQNFGINHDALEERYPRLFEQPFDSDRKRMTTVHKIEQQLIAYTKGAVDEMLPLCTHMLTSEGIRPMTEQDRRNILNCCMKLSEQALRVLGFAKRDIDELPEDDSENLEWNLTFLGAVGMIDPPRTEVAESVRVCREAGIRTVMITGDHKVTALAIAKELGICQEGDSVISGEELNHMNDETLDAKVKTTAVFARVSPADKLRIIQSFKRIGEVAAM
;
A
#
# COMPACT_ATOMS: atom_id res chain seq x y z
N VAL A 1 -21.77 22.62 51.36
CA VAL A 1 -21.11 22.89 52.64
C VAL A 1 -20.97 24.40 52.86
N CYS A 2 -20.30 25.18 51.99
CA CYS A 2 -20.03 26.62 52.18
C CYS A 2 -21.32 27.46 52.35
N ILE A 3 -22.33 27.17 51.49
CA ILE A 3 -23.66 27.84 51.63
C ILE A 3 -24.30 27.49 52.98
N LEU A 4 -24.21 26.25 53.42
CA LEU A 4 -24.75 25.80 54.68
C LEU A 4 -24.09 26.53 55.88
N ILE A 5 -22.75 26.64 55.86
CA ILE A 5 -21.98 27.33 56.87
C ILE A 5 -22.37 28.83 56.91
N PHE A 6 -22.54 29.46 55.75
CA PHE A 6 -22.99 30.88 55.69
C PHE A 6 -24.39 31.04 56.23
N VAL A 7 -25.34 30.16 55.87
CA VAL A 7 -26.73 30.23 56.40
C VAL A 7 -26.78 30.00 57.92
N ILE A 8 -26.05 28.97 58.41
CA ILE A 8 -25.97 28.75 59.89
C ILE A 8 -25.42 29.95 60.60
N GLY A 9 -24.37 30.59 60.09
CA GLY A 9 -23.80 31.77 60.66
C GLY A 9 -24.76 32.95 60.65
N ALA A 10 -25.56 33.12 59.61
CA ALA A 10 -26.60 34.15 59.56
C ALA A 10 -27.71 33.88 60.58
N ILE A 11 -28.13 32.65 60.81
CA ILE A 11 -29.11 32.26 61.84
C ILE A 11 -28.59 32.60 63.26
N TYR A 12 -27.29 32.41 63.50
CA TYR A 12 -26.66 32.76 64.79
C TYR A 12 -26.28 34.21 64.87
N GLN A 13 -26.83 35.10 64.03
CA GLN A 13 -26.63 36.55 63.98
C GLN A 13 -25.17 37.02 64.01
N ARG A 14 -24.25 36.23 63.37
CA ARG A 14 -22.85 36.61 63.20
C ARG A 14 -22.73 37.74 62.18
N PRO A 15 -21.69 38.60 62.24
CA PRO A 15 -21.47 39.60 61.20
C PRO A 15 -21.34 38.97 59.80
N LEU A 16 -22.16 39.44 58.84
CA LEU A 16 -22.28 38.83 57.51
C LEU A 16 -20.98 38.85 56.70
N ILE A 17 -20.22 39.96 56.79
CA ILE A 17 -18.97 40.10 55.99
C ILE A 17 -17.89 39.08 56.42
N PRO A 18 -17.52 38.96 57.71
CA PRO A 18 -16.58 37.89 58.12
C PRO A 18 -17.09 36.50 57.85
N GLN A 19 -18.38 36.23 57.96
CA GLN A 19 -18.98 34.94 57.67
C GLN A 19 -18.90 34.58 56.17
N LEU A 20 -19.09 35.55 55.28
CA LEU A 20 -18.93 35.43 53.87
C LEU A 20 -17.46 35.11 53.50
N LEU A 21 -16.51 35.81 54.12
CA LEU A 21 -15.09 35.56 53.93
C LEU A 21 -14.68 34.14 54.34
N VAL A 22 -15.19 33.63 55.43
CA VAL A 22 -14.96 32.27 55.91
C VAL A 22 -15.55 31.27 54.90
N ALA A 23 -16.77 31.46 54.41
CA ALA A 23 -17.41 30.59 53.43
C ALA A 23 -16.65 30.59 52.10
N ILE A 24 -16.17 31.73 51.62
CA ILE A 24 -15.35 31.85 50.41
C ILE A 24 -13.99 31.18 50.61
N SER A 25 -13.31 31.41 51.74
CA SER A 25 -12.02 30.79 52.04
C SER A 25 -12.10 29.26 52.07
N LEU A 26 -13.18 28.73 52.67
CA LEU A 26 -13.47 27.30 52.65
C LEU A 26 -13.76 26.78 51.24
N ALA A 27 -14.52 27.52 50.42
CA ALA A 27 -14.79 27.16 49.05
C ALA A 27 -13.50 27.07 48.24
N ILE A 28 -12.61 28.06 48.34
CA ILE A 28 -11.30 28.07 47.65
C ILE A 28 -10.42 26.89 48.15
N SER A 29 -10.39 26.64 49.46
CA SER A 29 -9.58 25.57 50.05
C SER A 29 -9.99 24.15 49.59
N ILE A 30 -11.24 23.96 49.14
CA ILE A 30 -11.75 22.67 48.65
C ILE A 30 -11.40 22.47 47.15
N ILE A 31 -11.13 23.54 46.40
CA ILE A 31 -10.79 23.44 44.97
C ILE A 31 -9.33 23.02 44.83
N PRO A 32 -9.06 21.87 44.25
CA PRO A 32 -7.68 21.39 44.03
C PRO A 32 -7.03 22.19 42.88
N GLU A 33 -6.54 23.39 43.14
CA GLU A 33 -5.98 24.30 42.11
C GLU A 33 -4.78 23.72 41.37
N GLY A 34 -4.09 22.75 41.94
CA GLY A 34 -2.96 22.06 41.32
C GLY A 34 -3.36 21.05 40.24
N LEU A 35 -4.60 20.54 40.18
CA LEU A 35 -5.03 19.51 39.25
C LEU A 35 -4.91 19.92 37.76
N PRO A 36 -5.42 21.10 37.33
CA PRO A 36 -5.28 21.53 35.93
C PRO A 36 -3.83 21.72 35.52
N ALA A 37 -2.99 22.28 36.40
CA ALA A 37 -1.57 22.48 36.13
C ALA A 37 -0.84 21.11 35.98
N THR A 38 -1.09 20.19 36.90
CA THR A 38 -0.49 18.84 36.87
C THR A 38 -0.93 18.09 35.63
N ALA A 39 -2.22 18.12 35.27
CA ALA A 39 -2.74 17.48 34.06
C ALA A 39 -2.07 18.05 32.77
N THR A 40 -1.92 19.37 32.70
CA THR A 40 -1.25 20.02 31.55
C THR A 40 0.21 19.63 31.47
N ILE A 41 0.95 19.55 32.57
CA ILE A 41 2.35 19.15 32.61
C ILE A 41 2.49 17.68 32.13
N VAL A 42 1.65 16.77 32.62
CA VAL A 42 1.67 15.36 32.24
C VAL A 42 1.37 15.20 30.75
N MET A 43 0.37 15.90 30.21
CA MET A 43 0.07 15.91 28.79
C MET A 43 1.24 16.47 27.96
N ALA A 44 1.88 17.55 28.41
CA ALA A 44 3.05 18.13 27.72
C ALA A 44 4.25 17.15 27.68
N LEU A 45 4.51 16.43 28.77
CA LEU A 45 5.51 15.37 28.80
C LEU A 45 5.14 14.22 27.88
N GLY A 46 3.85 13.87 27.78
CA GLY A 46 3.32 12.91 26.81
C GLY A 46 3.61 13.31 25.37
N VAL A 47 3.29 14.57 24.99
CA VAL A 47 3.60 15.14 23.66
C VAL A 47 5.10 15.05 23.36
N GLN A 48 5.95 15.42 24.32
CA GLN A 48 7.39 15.38 24.15
C GLN A 48 7.91 13.95 23.89
N ARG A 49 7.37 12.95 24.59
CA ARG A 49 7.71 11.54 24.37
C ARG A 49 7.23 11.06 23.00
N MET A 50 6.04 11.48 22.57
CA MET A 50 5.49 11.12 21.25
C MET A 50 6.28 11.78 20.12
N ALA A 51 6.69 13.04 20.26
CA ALA A 51 7.53 13.73 19.30
C ALA A 51 8.88 13.00 19.06
N LYS A 52 9.48 12.44 20.13
CA LYS A 52 10.70 11.60 20.02
C LYS A 52 10.46 10.28 19.24
N LYS A 53 9.21 9.89 19.06
CA LYS A 53 8.78 8.73 18.25
C LYS A 53 8.19 9.17 16.90
N ASN A 54 8.49 10.39 16.44
CA ASN A 54 7.98 10.99 15.21
C ASN A 54 6.45 11.15 15.15
N ALA A 55 5.77 11.07 16.29
CA ALA A 55 4.33 11.28 16.39
C ALA A 55 4.04 12.76 16.73
N LEU A 56 3.59 13.53 15.73
CA LEU A 56 3.31 14.96 15.86
C LEU A 56 1.91 15.19 16.40
N ILE A 57 1.81 15.68 17.63
CA ILE A 57 0.54 16.04 18.26
C ILE A 57 0.29 17.55 18.16
N ARG A 58 -0.80 17.94 17.52
CA ARG A 58 -1.17 19.35 17.30
C ARG A 58 -2.00 19.94 18.44
N LYS A 59 -2.69 19.11 19.21
CA LYS A 59 -3.57 19.55 20.32
C LYS A 59 -3.31 18.70 21.55
N LEU A 60 -3.04 19.33 22.70
CA LEU A 60 -2.78 18.64 23.97
C LEU A 60 -3.85 17.60 24.36
N PRO A 61 -5.17 17.87 24.25
CA PRO A 61 -6.19 16.89 24.59
C PRO A 61 -6.16 15.62 23.72
N ALA A 62 -5.57 15.69 22.52
CA ALA A 62 -5.44 14.51 21.67
C ALA A 62 -4.54 13.42 22.27
N VAL A 63 -3.61 13.77 23.17
CA VAL A 63 -2.76 12.80 23.90
C VAL A 63 -3.61 11.91 24.81
N GLU A 64 -4.57 12.51 25.50
CA GLU A 64 -5.49 11.80 26.39
C GLU A 64 -6.39 10.86 25.60
N THR A 65 -6.98 11.35 24.48
CA THR A 65 -7.82 10.55 23.60
C THR A 65 -7.03 9.38 22.98
N LEU A 66 -5.79 9.62 22.55
CA LEU A 66 -4.95 8.56 21.99
C LEU A 66 -4.56 7.52 23.06
N GLY A 67 -4.29 7.95 24.28
CA GLY A 67 -4.01 7.07 25.42
C GLY A 67 -5.18 6.19 25.84
N SER A 68 -6.40 6.54 25.47
CA SER A 68 -7.63 5.80 25.71
C SER A 68 -8.17 5.10 24.45
N ALA A 69 -7.43 5.13 23.35
CA ALA A 69 -7.84 4.49 22.10
C ALA A 69 -8.02 2.98 22.28
N THR A 70 -9.15 2.47 21.81
CA THR A 70 -9.48 1.04 21.81
C THR A 70 -9.37 0.44 20.40
N VAL A 71 -9.50 1.30 19.36
CA VAL A 71 -9.40 0.90 17.96
C VAL A 71 -8.52 1.90 17.20
N ILE A 72 -7.58 1.38 16.41
CA ILE A 72 -6.79 2.14 15.45
C ILE A 72 -7.24 1.75 14.05
N CYS A 73 -7.80 2.72 13.33
CA CYS A 73 -8.14 2.59 11.92
C CYS A 73 -7.01 3.14 11.08
N SER A 74 -6.31 2.29 10.35
CA SER A 74 -5.15 2.69 9.55
C SER A 74 -5.43 2.61 8.06
N ASP A 75 -5.03 3.64 7.32
CA ASP A 75 -4.95 3.55 5.87
C ASP A 75 -3.82 2.60 5.47
N LYS A 76 -3.99 1.88 4.35
CA LYS A 76 -2.95 0.99 3.84
C LYS A 76 -1.79 1.78 3.25
N THR A 77 -2.08 2.58 2.21
CA THR A 77 -1.08 3.19 1.35
C THR A 77 -0.31 4.30 2.05
N GLY A 78 1.02 4.19 2.07
CA GLY A 78 1.91 5.16 2.70
C GLY A 78 1.94 5.14 4.23
N THR A 79 1.03 4.39 4.88
CA THR A 79 0.98 4.21 6.34
C THR A 79 1.44 2.81 6.74
N LEU A 80 0.69 1.78 6.33
CA LEU A 80 1.05 0.39 6.57
C LEU A 80 2.08 -0.13 5.55
N THR A 81 2.10 0.47 4.35
CA THR A 81 3.00 0.13 3.26
C THR A 81 3.98 1.28 2.95
N LEU A 82 4.99 0.98 2.15
CA LEU A 82 6.04 1.94 1.77
C LEU A 82 5.56 3.03 0.80
N ASN A 83 4.39 2.86 0.17
CA ASN A 83 3.90 3.66 -0.96
C ASN A 83 4.90 3.63 -2.13
N LYS A 84 5.57 2.50 -2.33
CA LYS A 84 6.55 2.29 -3.38
C LYS A 84 6.32 0.93 -4.00
N MET A 85 5.80 0.92 -5.24
CA MET A 85 5.68 -0.33 -5.98
C MET A 85 7.05 -0.99 -6.10
N THR A 86 7.10 -2.27 -5.85
CA THR A 86 8.33 -3.06 -5.86
C THR A 86 8.08 -4.39 -6.54
N VAL A 87 8.93 -4.76 -7.49
CA VAL A 87 8.93 -6.10 -8.06
C VAL A 87 9.47 -7.08 -7.02
N THR A 88 8.68 -8.08 -6.68
CA THR A 88 9.03 -9.08 -5.67
C THR A 88 9.19 -10.47 -6.26
N HIS A 89 8.56 -10.75 -7.40
CA HIS A 89 8.58 -12.05 -8.06
C HIS A 89 8.83 -11.92 -9.54
N LEU A 90 9.59 -12.88 -10.09
CA LEU A 90 9.76 -13.10 -11.53
C LEU A 90 9.19 -14.47 -11.88
N ALA A 91 8.44 -14.55 -12.98
CA ALA A 91 7.90 -15.77 -13.51
C ALA A 91 8.44 -15.98 -14.93
N LEU A 92 9.24 -17.01 -15.09
CA LEU A 92 9.95 -17.36 -16.32
C LEU A 92 9.77 -18.86 -16.58
N ASP A 93 10.08 -19.32 -17.77
CA ASP A 93 10.11 -20.69 -18.25
C ASP A 93 9.65 -21.78 -17.25
N GLN A 94 10.55 -22.25 -16.37
CA GLN A 94 10.27 -23.34 -15.43
C GLN A 94 9.27 -22.98 -14.33
N ASP A 95 9.17 -21.71 -13.95
CA ASP A 95 8.22 -21.26 -12.95
C ASP A 95 6.78 -21.49 -13.41
N PHE A 96 6.51 -21.32 -14.70
CA PHE A 96 5.18 -21.56 -15.26
C PHE A 96 4.74 -23.02 -15.11
N TYR A 97 5.65 -23.98 -15.31
CA TYR A 97 5.35 -25.40 -15.13
C TYR A 97 5.15 -25.77 -13.66
N ASN A 98 5.92 -25.16 -12.78
CA ASN A 98 5.79 -25.38 -11.33
C ASN A 98 4.58 -24.65 -10.74
N GLY A 99 3.99 -23.71 -11.48
CA GLY A 99 2.87 -22.87 -11.05
C GLY A 99 3.22 -21.95 -9.89
N THR A 100 4.49 -21.56 -9.81
CA THR A 100 5.05 -20.64 -8.80
C THR A 100 5.96 -19.66 -9.51
N ALA A 101 6.16 -18.46 -8.94
CA ALA A 101 7.14 -17.51 -9.43
C ALA A 101 8.33 -17.47 -8.46
N THR A 102 9.51 -17.22 -8.98
CA THR A 102 10.73 -17.14 -8.18
C THR A 102 10.82 -15.78 -7.49
N PRO A 103 11.00 -15.72 -6.15
CA PRO A 103 11.27 -14.47 -5.44
C PRO A 103 12.51 -13.78 -5.99
N ILE A 104 12.43 -12.46 -6.22
CA ILE A 104 13.52 -11.70 -6.85
C ILE A 104 14.85 -11.79 -6.09
N ILE A 105 14.79 -11.99 -4.76
CA ILE A 105 15.97 -12.13 -3.92
C ILE A 105 16.79 -13.39 -4.25
N GLU A 106 16.13 -14.43 -4.73
CA GLU A 106 16.76 -15.70 -5.11
C GLU A 106 17.37 -15.61 -6.51
N VAL A 107 16.80 -14.76 -7.38
CA VAL A 107 17.23 -14.59 -8.77
C VAL A 107 18.57 -13.86 -8.90
N LYS A 108 18.93 -12.99 -7.96
CA LYS A 108 20.18 -12.19 -8.00
C LYS A 108 21.46 -13.03 -8.19
N GLN A 109 21.40 -14.31 -7.92
CA GLN A 109 22.53 -15.23 -8.09
C GLN A 109 22.51 -15.99 -9.43
N MET A 110 21.45 -15.84 -10.25
CA MET A 110 21.27 -16.53 -11.52
C MET A 110 21.62 -15.61 -12.69
N HIS A 111 22.81 -15.76 -13.25
CA HIS A 111 23.22 -15.10 -14.50
C HIS A 111 22.69 -15.92 -15.70
N SER A 112 21.39 -15.84 -15.98
CA SER A 112 20.76 -16.49 -17.13
C SER A 112 20.40 -15.46 -18.19
N THR A 113 20.60 -15.78 -19.45
CA THR A 113 20.21 -14.97 -20.61
C THR A 113 18.72 -14.59 -20.58
N ILE A 114 17.86 -15.48 -20.04
CA ILE A 114 16.42 -15.25 -19.93
C ILE A 114 16.11 -14.05 -19.01
N TYR A 115 16.76 -14.00 -17.86
CA TYR A 115 16.56 -12.88 -16.91
C TYR A 115 17.03 -11.57 -17.53
N GLN A 116 18.14 -11.59 -18.26
CA GLN A 116 18.69 -10.40 -18.90
C GLN A 116 17.72 -9.83 -19.94
N GLU A 117 17.12 -10.67 -20.78
CA GLU A 117 16.13 -10.27 -21.78
C GLU A 117 14.87 -9.66 -21.13
N LEU A 118 14.35 -10.28 -20.06
CA LEU A 118 13.21 -9.74 -19.32
C LEU A 118 13.53 -8.38 -18.72
N ILE A 119 14.72 -8.21 -18.12
CA ILE A 119 15.12 -6.96 -17.48
C ILE A 119 15.34 -5.88 -18.54
N TYR A 120 15.92 -6.20 -19.70
CA TYR A 120 16.06 -5.25 -20.81
C TYR A 120 14.69 -4.80 -21.32
N ALA A 121 13.77 -5.74 -21.55
CA ALA A 121 12.41 -5.41 -21.96
C ALA A 121 11.70 -4.52 -20.94
N SER A 122 11.90 -4.78 -19.65
CA SER A 122 11.28 -3.99 -18.57
C SER A 122 11.86 -2.59 -18.43
N ALA A 123 13.16 -2.42 -18.69
CA ALA A 123 13.84 -1.14 -18.60
C ALA A 123 13.64 -0.29 -19.86
N LEU A 124 13.73 -0.88 -21.06
CA LEU A 124 13.63 -0.15 -22.33
C LEU A 124 12.18 0.18 -22.72
N CYS A 125 11.22 -0.72 -22.46
CA CYS A 125 9.80 -0.42 -22.65
C CYS A 125 9.24 0.28 -21.38
N ASN A 126 9.64 1.53 -21.15
CA ASN A 126 9.37 2.23 -19.89
C ASN A 126 9.43 3.75 -20.08
N ASP A 127 8.52 4.50 -19.46
CA ASP A 127 8.45 5.97 -19.54
C ASP A 127 8.91 6.64 -18.24
N ALA A 128 9.16 5.87 -17.17
CA ALA A 128 9.69 6.41 -15.94
C ALA A 128 11.20 6.63 -16.02
N SER A 129 11.71 7.58 -15.26
CA SER A 129 13.14 7.88 -15.13
C SER A 129 13.51 8.18 -13.67
N PHE A 130 14.81 8.11 -13.34
CA PHE A 130 15.26 8.60 -12.06
C PHE A 130 15.19 10.13 -12.00
N ASP A 131 14.79 10.67 -10.84
CA ASP A 131 14.80 12.11 -10.61
C ASP A 131 16.28 12.58 -10.49
N PRO A 132 16.75 13.50 -11.35
CA PRO A 132 18.13 14.00 -11.29
C PRO A 132 18.40 14.85 -10.06
N ASP A 133 17.37 15.45 -9.46
CA ASP A 133 17.48 16.36 -8.32
C ASP A 133 17.33 15.63 -6.96
N HIS A 134 16.72 14.46 -6.95
CA HIS A 134 16.45 13.67 -5.74
C HIS A 134 16.90 12.22 -5.92
N GLU A 135 18.08 11.91 -5.38
CA GLU A 135 18.68 10.57 -5.48
C GLU A 135 17.73 9.47 -4.97
N GLY A 136 17.44 8.51 -5.84
CA GLY A 136 16.58 7.36 -5.53
C GLY A 136 15.08 7.63 -5.65
N GLU A 137 14.64 8.80 -6.12
CA GLU A 137 13.26 9.06 -6.49
C GLU A 137 13.02 8.81 -7.99
N ILE A 138 11.76 8.55 -8.35
CA ILE A 138 11.36 8.25 -9.73
C ILE A 138 10.32 9.27 -10.18
N ILE A 139 10.49 9.76 -11.40
CA ILE A 139 9.51 10.53 -12.15
C ILE A 139 8.77 9.57 -13.08
N GLY A 140 7.44 9.50 -13.00
CA GLY A 140 6.59 8.64 -13.84
C GLY A 140 5.61 7.78 -13.05
N ASP A 141 5.02 6.78 -13.72
CA ASP A 141 4.10 5.84 -13.09
C ASP A 141 4.81 4.94 -12.08
N PRO A 142 4.26 4.74 -10.86
CA PRO A 142 4.89 3.87 -9.85
C PRO A 142 5.13 2.43 -10.30
N THR A 143 4.30 1.90 -11.21
CA THR A 143 4.47 0.55 -11.76
C THR A 143 5.71 0.48 -12.63
N GLU A 144 5.92 1.51 -13.44
CA GLU A 144 7.10 1.64 -14.30
C GLU A 144 8.36 1.90 -13.49
N GLY A 145 8.26 2.75 -12.47
CA GLY A 145 9.34 2.98 -11.54
C GLY A 145 9.82 1.70 -10.84
N ALA A 146 8.91 0.79 -10.50
CA ALA A 146 9.27 -0.51 -9.93
C ALA A 146 10.17 -1.35 -10.84
N LEU A 147 9.96 -1.25 -12.16
CA LEU A 147 10.76 -1.96 -13.16
C LEU A 147 12.18 -1.39 -13.28
N ILE A 148 12.31 -0.06 -13.23
CA ILE A 148 13.63 0.61 -13.23
C ILE A 148 14.42 0.26 -11.97
N TYR A 149 13.79 0.26 -10.80
CA TYR A 149 14.44 -0.19 -9.56
C TYR A 149 14.86 -1.66 -9.65
N MET A 150 14.04 -2.51 -10.27
CA MET A 150 14.41 -3.89 -10.52
C MET A 150 15.69 -3.95 -11.37
N ALA A 151 15.73 -3.26 -12.51
CA ALA A 151 16.90 -3.23 -13.40
C ALA A 151 18.15 -2.75 -12.66
N GLN A 152 18.07 -1.68 -11.88
CA GLN A 152 19.17 -1.16 -11.06
C GLN A 152 19.66 -2.20 -10.04
N ASN A 153 18.76 -2.95 -9.41
CA ASN A 153 19.11 -4.02 -8.47
C ASN A 153 19.87 -5.16 -9.14
N PHE A 154 19.70 -5.38 -10.46
CA PHE A 154 20.46 -6.33 -11.26
C PHE A 154 21.75 -5.72 -11.86
N GLY A 155 22.10 -4.51 -11.46
CA GLY A 155 23.32 -3.81 -11.91
C GLY A 155 23.19 -3.16 -13.28
N ILE A 156 21.97 -3.02 -13.81
CA ILE A 156 21.68 -2.34 -15.08
C ILE A 156 21.33 -0.90 -14.76
N ASN A 157 22.18 0.03 -15.21
CA ASN A 157 21.90 1.45 -15.16
C ASN A 157 20.93 1.79 -16.29
N HIS A 158 19.74 2.27 -15.96
CA HIS A 158 18.67 2.58 -16.90
C HIS A 158 19.10 3.67 -17.90
N ASP A 159 19.65 4.78 -17.42
CA ASP A 159 20.03 5.90 -18.25
C ASP A 159 21.12 5.51 -19.27
N ALA A 160 22.13 4.75 -18.80
CA ALA A 160 23.18 4.22 -19.68
C ALA A 160 22.63 3.18 -20.69
N LEU A 161 21.59 2.42 -20.32
CA LEU A 161 20.94 1.48 -21.21
C LEU A 161 20.14 2.22 -22.29
N GLU A 162 19.41 3.24 -21.92
CA GLU A 162 18.61 4.08 -22.83
C GLU A 162 19.51 4.90 -23.77
N GLU A 163 20.63 5.42 -23.27
CA GLU A 163 21.64 6.11 -24.09
C GLU A 163 22.28 5.16 -25.10
N ARG A 164 22.53 3.90 -24.70
CA ARG A 164 23.10 2.87 -25.56
C ARG A 164 22.12 2.34 -26.60
N TYR A 165 20.85 2.20 -26.24
CA TYR A 165 19.78 1.66 -27.06
C TYR A 165 18.58 2.62 -27.09
N PRO A 166 18.71 3.78 -27.74
CA PRO A 166 17.65 4.78 -27.73
C PRO A 166 16.36 4.24 -28.35
N ARG A 167 15.24 4.75 -27.85
CA ARG A 167 13.91 4.46 -28.40
C ARG A 167 13.80 5.10 -29.78
N LEU A 168 13.50 4.28 -30.78
CA LEU A 168 13.36 4.70 -32.18
C LEU A 168 11.90 4.85 -32.59
N PHE A 169 11.00 4.09 -31.96
CA PHE A 169 9.58 4.12 -32.20
C PHE A 169 8.81 3.71 -30.95
N GLU A 170 7.55 4.13 -30.85
CA GLU A 170 6.68 3.83 -29.71
C GLU A 170 5.24 3.64 -30.15
N GLN A 171 4.59 2.61 -29.62
CA GLN A 171 3.13 2.52 -29.51
C GLN A 171 2.79 2.71 -28.04
N PRO A 172 2.26 3.91 -27.64
CA PRO A 172 2.04 4.25 -26.24
C PRO A 172 1.01 3.32 -25.59
N PHE A 173 1.00 3.32 -24.26
CA PHE A 173 0.02 2.54 -23.51
C PHE A 173 -1.40 2.96 -23.90
N ASP A 174 -2.23 1.98 -24.17
CA ASP A 174 -3.64 2.16 -24.46
C ASP A 174 -4.49 1.27 -23.55
N SER A 175 -5.52 1.85 -22.94
CA SER A 175 -6.36 1.16 -21.95
C SER A 175 -7.22 0.05 -22.53
N ASP A 176 -7.54 0.09 -23.82
CA ASP A 176 -8.33 -0.94 -24.51
C ASP A 176 -7.42 -2.10 -24.91
N ARG A 177 -6.20 -1.81 -25.37
CA ARG A 177 -5.16 -2.79 -25.68
C ARG A 177 -4.44 -3.30 -24.43
N LYS A 178 -4.42 -2.54 -23.33
CA LYS A 178 -3.73 -2.82 -22.05
C LYS A 178 -2.26 -3.14 -22.19
N ARG A 179 -1.57 -2.54 -23.16
CA ARG A 179 -0.15 -2.77 -23.45
C ARG A 179 0.49 -1.56 -24.12
N MET A 180 1.80 -1.54 -24.10
CA MET A 180 2.69 -0.56 -24.69
C MET A 180 3.82 -1.29 -25.40
N THR A 181 4.31 -0.72 -26.50
CA THR A 181 5.43 -1.27 -27.26
C THR A 181 6.43 -0.19 -27.62
N THR A 182 7.72 -0.45 -27.41
CA THR A 182 8.82 0.43 -27.83
C THR A 182 9.78 -0.33 -28.73
N VAL A 183 10.39 0.37 -29.70
CA VAL A 183 11.36 -0.21 -30.63
C VAL A 183 12.74 0.35 -30.36
N HIS A 184 13.71 -0.53 -30.27
CA HIS A 184 15.11 -0.20 -30.02
C HIS A 184 16.02 -0.92 -31.01
N LYS A 185 17.17 -0.32 -31.31
CA LYS A 185 18.19 -0.99 -32.08
C LYS A 185 19.24 -1.59 -31.15
N ILE A 186 19.23 -2.90 -31.01
CA ILE A 186 20.18 -3.65 -30.20
C ILE A 186 21.18 -4.31 -31.14
N GLU A 187 22.43 -3.90 -31.04
CA GLU A 187 23.49 -4.29 -31.98
C GLU A 187 23.12 -3.96 -33.45
N GLN A 188 22.75 -4.97 -34.24
CA GLN A 188 22.39 -4.81 -35.64
C GLN A 188 20.90 -5.09 -35.92
N GLN A 189 20.12 -5.45 -34.88
CA GLN A 189 18.73 -5.85 -34.98
C GLN A 189 17.79 -4.79 -34.40
N LEU A 190 16.65 -4.59 -35.03
CA LEU A 190 15.55 -3.82 -34.47
C LEU A 190 14.67 -4.77 -33.64
N ILE A 191 14.49 -4.44 -32.38
CA ILE A 191 13.68 -5.23 -31.44
C ILE A 191 12.54 -4.37 -30.90
N ALA A 192 11.33 -4.85 -31.07
CA ALA A 192 10.15 -4.33 -30.44
C ALA A 192 9.94 -5.04 -29.08
N TYR A 193 9.99 -4.30 -27.98
CA TYR A 193 9.62 -4.80 -26.67
C TYR A 193 8.21 -4.36 -26.32
N THR A 194 7.40 -5.31 -25.87
CA THR A 194 6.02 -5.07 -25.46
C THR A 194 5.85 -5.43 -24.00
N LYS A 195 5.22 -4.52 -23.22
CA LYS A 195 4.77 -4.79 -21.84
C LYS A 195 3.27 -4.63 -21.74
N GLY A 196 2.62 -5.41 -20.89
CA GLY A 196 1.17 -5.29 -20.70
C GLY A 196 0.55 -6.39 -19.88
N ALA A 197 -0.80 -6.40 -19.87
CA ALA A 197 -1.58 -7.44 -19.24
C ALA A 197 -1.33 -8.80 -19.90
N VAL A 198 -1.03 -9.82 -19.10
CA VAL A 198 -0.62 -11.13 -19.61
C VAL A 198 -1.73 -11.81 -20.42
N ASP A 199 -2.96 -11.70 -19.96
CA ASP A 199 -4.16 -12.25 -20.63
C ASP A 199 -4.40 -11.65 -22.02
N GLU A 200 -4.13 -10.36 -22.19
CA GLU A 200 -4.26 -9.65 -23.47
C GLU A 200 -3.04 -9.85 -24.41
N MET A 201 -1.89 -10.15 -23.83
CA MET A 201 -0.63 -10.34 -24.58
C MET A 201 -0.48 -11.77 -25.10
N LEU A 202 -0.83 -12.78 -24.32
CA LEU A 202 -0.63 -14.18 -24.68
C LEU A 202 -1.26 -14.61 -26.02
N PRO A 203 -2.47 -14.13 -26.39
CA PRO A 203 -3.04 -14.45 -27.71
C PRO A 203 -2.18 -13.98 -28.90
N LEU A 204 -1.35 -12.96 -28.69
CA LEU A 204 -0.46 -12.37 -29.70
C LEU A 204 0.90 -13.06 -29.78
N CYS A 205 1.22 -13.91 -28.78
CA CYS A 205 2.48 -14.62 -28.70
C CYS A 205 2.39 -15.96 -29.45
N THR A 206 3.33 -16.21 -30.35
CA THR A 206 3.48 -17.49 -31.06
C THR A 206 4.66 -18.30 -30.53
N HIS A 207 5.60 -17.66 -29.87
CA HIS A 207 6.81 -18.26 -29.31
C HIS A 207 6.96 -17.86 -27.83
N MET A 208 7.80 -18.59 -27.13
CA MET A 208 8.26 -18.24 -25.78
C MET A 208 9.77 -18.43 -25.66
N LEU A 209 10.38 -17.62 -24.81
CA LEU A 209 11.78 -17.75 -24.44
C LEU A 209 11.91 -18.75 -23.30
N THR A 210 12.76 -19.75 -23.47
CA THR A 210 13.06 -20.79 -22.48
C THR A 210 14.54 -20.85 -22.18
N SER A 211 14.93 -21.63 -21.19
CA SER A 211 16.34 -21.91 -20.87
C SER A 211 17.13 -22.53 -22.03
N GLU A 212 16.42 -23.19 -22.97
CA GLU A 212 17.01 -23.83 -24.15
C GLU A 212 16.97 -22.90 -25.38
N GLY A 213 16.37 -21.71 -25.28
CA GLY A 213 16.18 -20.76 -26.37
C GLY A 213 14.72 -20.51 -26.72
N ILE A 214 14.49 -19.84 -27.86
CA ILE A 214 13.13 -19.53 -28.32
C ILE A 214 12.52 -20.77 -28.99
N ARG A 215 11.30 -21.11 -28.53
CA ARG A 215 10.52 -22.20 -29.13
C ARG A 215 9.06 -21.78 -29.37
N PRO A 216 8.34 -22.49 -30.26
CA PRO A 216 6.91 -22.29 -30.42
C PRO A 216 6.17 -22.47 -29.09
N MET A 217 5.19 -21.61 -28.84
CA MET A 217 4.33 -21.67 -27.66
C MET A 217 3.17 -22.62 -27.89
N THR A 218 2.95 -23.55 -26.96
CA THR A 218 1.83 -24.50 -27.00
C THR A 218 0.64 -23.98 -26.20
N GLU A 219 -0.55 -24.54 -26.41
CA GLU A 219 -1.73 -24.25 -25.60
C GLU A 219 -1.57 -24.66 -24.13
N GLN A 220 -0.70 -25.63 -23.85
CA GLN A 220 -0.37 -26.00 -22.49
C GLN A 220 0.49 -24.92 -21.81
N ASP A 221 1.44 -24.33 -22.54
CA ASP A 221 2.23 -23.21 -22.04
C ASP A 221 1.35 -22.01 -21.68
N ARG A 222 0.40 -21.64 -22.55
CA ARG A 222 -0.57 -20.55 -22.27
C ARG A 222 -1.32 -20.78 -20.98
N ARG A 223 -1.84 -22.01 -20.80
CA ARG A 223 -2.55 -22.37 -19.56
C ARG A 223 -1.66 -22.30 -18.33
N ASN A 224 -0.43 -22.78 -18.43
CA ASN A 224 0.53 -22.76 -17.33
C ASN A 224 0.90 -21.32 -16.95
N ILE A 225 1.15 -20.45 -17.93
CA ILE A 225 1.44 -19.03 -17.72
C ILE A 225 0.26 -18.35 -17.02
N LEU A 226 -0.97 -18.50 -17.53
CA LEU A 226 -2.16 -17.90 -16.93
C LEU A 226 -2.41 -18.39 -15.50
N ASN A 227 -2.23 -19.69 -15.26
CA ASN A 227 -2.37 -20.25 -13.91
C ASN A 227 -1.32 -19.69 -12.93
N CYS A 228 -0.07 -19.53 -13.37
CA CYS A 228 0.97 -18.91 -12.56
C CYS A 228 0.63 -17.45 -12.25
N CYS A 229 0.25 -16.66 -13.26
CA CYS A 229 -0.15 -15.27 -13.09
C CYS A 229 -1.38 -15.11 -12.20
N MET A 230 -2.34 -16.03 -12.28
CA MET A 230 -3.52 -16.04 -11.41
C MET A 230 -3.12 -16.25 -9.94
N LYS A 231 -2.22 -17.20 -9.65
CA LYS A 231 -1.71 -17.42 -8.29
C LYS A 231 -0.97 -16.21 -7.73
N LEU A 232 -0.19 -15.49 -8.57
CA LEU A 232 0.44 -14.23 -8.17
C LEU A 232 -0.61 -13.17 -7.82
N SER A 233 -1.67 -13.07 -8.64
CA SER A 233 -2.78 -12.15 -8.38
C SER A 233 -3.56 -12.50 -7.11
N GLU A 234 -3.71 -13.80 -6.78
CA GLU A 234 -4.29 -14.27 -5.52
C GLU A 234 -3.46 -13.85 -4.29
N GLN A 235 -2.14 -13.68 -4.48
CA GLN A 235 -1.24 -13.11 -3.46
C GLN A 235 -1.21 -11.58 -3.47
N ALA A 236 -2.18 -10.95 -4.16
CA ALA A 236 -2.29 -9.50 -4.30
C ALA A 236 -1.16 -8.82 -5.08
N LEU A 237 -0.41 -9.56 -5.86
CA LEU A 237 0.59 -9.01 -6.75
C LEU A 237 -0.06 -8.44 -8.02
N ARG A 238 0.36 -7.25 -8.44
CA ARG A 238 0.11 -6.77 -9.79
C ARG A 238 1.03 -7.52 -10.73
N VAL A 239 0.47 -8.18 -11.74
CA VAL A 239 1.24 -8.96 -12.70
C VAL A 239 1.35 -8.20 -14.01
N LEU A 240 2.56 -8.10 -14.56
CA LEU A 240 2.86 -7.48 -15.83
C LEU A 240 3.68 -8.44 -16.68
N GLY A 241 3.23 -8.69 -17.92
CA GLY A 241 3.91 -9.54 -18.87
C GLY A 241 4.83 -8.76 -19.80
N PHE A 242 5.83 -9.46 -20.34
CA PHE A 242 6.79 -8.92 -21.30
C PHE A 242 6.93 -9.86 -22.48
N ALA A 243 7.03 -9.28 -23.65
CA ALA A 243 7.29 -9.99 -24.90
C ALA A 243 8.23 -9.18 -25.79
N LYS A 244 8.81 -9.83 -26.79
CA LYS A 244 9.60 -9.16 -27.82
C LYS A 244 9.28 -9.67 -29.21
N ARG A 245 9.66 -8.89 -30.19
CA ARG A 245 9.63 -9.27 -31.61
C ARG A 245 10.82 -8.64 -32.32
N ASP A 246 11.52 -9.41 -33.10
CA ASP A 246 12.51 -8.91 -34.05
C ASP A 246 11.77 -8.37 -35.30
N ILE A 247 12.13 -7.16 -35.74
CA ILE A 247 11.54 -6.50 -36.91
C ILE A 247 12.64 -6.11 -37.87
N ASP A 248 12.33 -6.15 -39.17
CA ASP A 248 13.29 -5.87 -40.22
C ASP A 248 13.43 -4.39 -40.51
N GLU A 249 12.33 -3.65 -40.42
CA GLU A 249 12.23 -2.20 -40.72
C GLU A 249 11.43 -1.47 -39.64
N LEU A 250 11.72 -0.18 -39.45
CA LEU A 250 10.92 0.68 -38.57
C LEU A 250 9.55 0.94 -39.20
N PRO A 251 8.47 1.00 -38.40
CA PRO A 251 7.15 1.39 -38.91
C PRO A 251 7.21 2.76 -39.62
N GLU A 252 6.47 2.89 -40.73
CA GLU A 252 6.38 4.18 -41.43
C GLU A 252 5.49 5.18 -40.68
N ASP A 253 4.49 4.69 -39.95
CA ASP A 253 3.58 5.51 -39.14
C ASP A 253 2.99 4.74 -37.95
N ASP A 254 2.26 5.43 -37.07
CA ASP A 254 1.66 4.89 -35.86
C ASP A 254 0.51 3.89 -36.11
N SER A 255 0.04 3.75 -37.35
CA SER A 255 -1.04 2.84 -37.73
C SER A 255 -0.54 1.41 -37.92
N GLU A 256 0.76 1.21 -38.06
CA GLU A 256 1.35 -0.10 -38.25
C GLU A 256 1.37 -0.89 -36.93
N ASN A 257 0.69 -2.02 -36.93
CA ASN A 257 0.61 -2.86 -35.75
C ASN A 257 1.88 -3.69 -35.58
N LEU A 258 2.66 -3.43 -34.52
CA LEU A 258 3.84 -4.20 -34.14
C LEU A 258 3.52 -5.39 -33.22
N GLU A 259 2.34 -5.42 -32.65
CA GLU A 259 1.95 -6.33 -31.57
C GLU A 259 1.33 -7.63 -32.10
N TRP A 260 2.09 -8.40 -32.87
CA TRP A 260 1.72 -9.72 -33.38
C TRP A 260 2.97 -10.59 -33.54
N ASN A 261 2.79 -11.91 -33.55
CA ASN A 261 3.87 -12.89 -33.65
C ASN A 261 4.97 -12.67 -32.58
N LEU A 262 4.53 -12.34 -31.36
CA LEU A 262 5.43 -12.01 -30.25
C LEU A 262 6.07 -13.28 -29.68
N THR A 263 7.27 -13.12 -29.12
CA THR A 263 7.94 -14.09 -28.25
C THR A 263 7.75 -13.66 -26.79
N PHE A 264 7.02 -14.45 -26.03
CA PHE A 264 6.80 -14.20 -24.60
C PHE A 264 8.09 -14.39 -23.83
N LEU A 265 8.51 -13.40 -23.04
CA LEU A 265 9.75 -13.41 -22.27
C LEU A 265 9.52 -13.87 -20.83
N GLY A 266 8.40 -13.49 -20.24
CA GLY A 266 8.09 -13.76 -18.84
C GLY A 266 7.12 -12.75 -18.26
N ALA A 267 6.90 -12.84 -16.96
CA ALA A 267 6.08 -11.93 -16.21
C ALA A 267 6.74 -11.51 -14.89
N VAL A 268 6.41 -10.35 -14.40
CA VAL A 268 6.81 -9.86 -13.07
C VAL A 268 5.59 -9.70 -12.17
N GLY A 269 5.76 -10.03 -10.90
CA GLY A 269 4.80 -9.75 -9.85
C GLY A 269 5.32 -8.62 -8.95
N MET A 270 4.51 -7.58 -8.75
CA MET A 270 4.89 -6.40 -7.97
C MET A 270 3.78 -6.03 -6.98
N ILE A 271 4.20 -5.47 -5.87
CA ILE A 271 3.31 -5.02 -4.79
C ILE A 271 3.90 -3.77 -4.14
N ASP A 272 3.07 -2.97 -3.50
CA ASP A 272 3.50 -1.99 -2.51
C ASP A 272 3.69 -2.72 -1.17
N PRO A 273 4.93 -3.06 -0.78
CA PRO A 273 5.18 -3.96 0.33
C PRO A 273 4.86 -3.29 1.67
N PRO A 274 4.43 -4.07 2.67
CA PRO A 274 4.25 -3.56 4.02
C PRO A 274 5.58 -3.09 4.61
N ARG A 275 5.52 -2.10 5.50
CA ARG A 275 6.69 -1.67 6.28
C ARG A 275 7.06 -2.76 7.28
N THR A 276 8.34 -3.03 7.42
CA THR A 276 8.85 -4.11 8.28
C THR A 276 8.49 -3.93 9.76
N GLU A 277 8.39 -2.67 10.21
CA GLU A 277 8.06 -2.32 11.61
C GLU A 277 6.57 -2.43 11.95
N VAL A 278 5.68 -2.52 10.95
CA VAL A 278 4.23 -2.48 11.18
C VAL A 278 3.71 -3.77 11.80
N ALA A 279 4.20 -4.92 11.38
CA ALA A 279 3.77 -6.21 11.96
C ALA A 279 4.01 -6.27 13.47
N GLU A 280 5.18 -5.79 13.92
CA GLU A 280 5.49 -5.68 15.34
C GLU A 280 4.61 -4.65 16.05
N SER A 281 4.36 -3.50 15.42
CA SER A 281 3.47 -2.47 15.97
C SER A 281 2.04 -2.99 16.15
N VAL A 282 1.52 -3.75 15.19
CA VAL A 282 0.20 -4.40 15.27
C VAL A 282 0.16 -5.41 16.41
N ARG A 283 1.23 -6.20 16.59
CA ARG A 283 1.36 -7.15 17.69
C ARG A 283 1.30 -6.45 19.05
N VAL A 284 2.06 -5.37 19.22
CA VAL A 284 2.10 -4.56 20.45
C VAL A 284 0.74 -3.92 20.74
N CYS A 285 0.06 -3.36 19.73
CA CYS A 285 -1.29 -2.83 19.89
C CYS A 285 -2.25 -3.90 20.41
N ARG A 286 -2.20 -5.09 19.82
CA ARG A 286 -3.06 -6.21 20.26
C ARG A 286 -2.78 -6.64 21.69
N GLU A 287 -1.53 -6.74 22.10
CA GLU A 287 -1.14 -7.06 23.50
C GLU A 287 -1.62 -5.98 24.48
N ALA A 288 -1.70 -4.74 24.05
CA ALA A 288 -2.28 -3.64 24.81
C ALA A 288 -3.83 -3.61 24.80
N GLY A 289 -4.49 -4.57 24.13
CA GLY A 289 -5.94 -4.60 23.99
C GLY A 289 -6.49 -3.62 22.95
N ILE A 290 -5.63 -3.03 22.12
CA ILE A 290 -6.02 -2.09 21.06
C ILE A 290 -6.19 -2.86 19.76
N ARG A 291 -7.36 -2.76 19.16
CA ARG A 291 -7.67 -3.41 17.90
C ARG A 291 -7.18 -2.57 16.72
N THR A 292 -6.46 -3.17 15.80
CA THR A 292 -6.08 -2.53 14.54
C THR A 292 -7.02 -2.95 13.41
N VAL A 293 -7.51 -1.98 12.64
CA VAL A 293 -8.42 -2.17 11.50
C VAL A 293 -7.81 -1.47 10.28
N MET A 294 -7.73 -2.19 9.17
CA MET A 294 -7.27 -1.62 7.90
C MET A 294 -8.44 -1.03 7.12
N ILE A 295 -8.25 0.19 6.62
CA ILE A 295 -9.23 0.89 5.77
C ILE A 295 -8.52 1.34 4.50
N THR A 296 -8.92 0.84 3.32
CA THR A 296 -8.20 1.10 2.07
C THR A 296 -9.12 1.25 0.86
N GLY A 297 -8.65 2.01 -0.14
CA GLY A 297 -9.25 2.05 -1.47
C GLY A 297 -8.92 0.83 -2.34
N ASP A 298 -8.01 -0.04 -1.91
CA ASP A 298 -7.55 -1.21 -2.65
C ASP A 298 -8.61 -2.31 -2.77
N HIS A 299 -8.36 -3.22 -3.69
CA HIS A 299 -9.20 -4.39 -3.89
C HIS A 299 -9.20 -5.32 -2.66
N LYS A 300 -10.34 -5.98 -2.41
CA LYS A 300 -10.56 -6.87 -1.25
C LYS A 300 -9.46 -7.94 -1.10
N VAL A 301 -9.03 -8.54 -2.22
CA VAL A 301 -7.99 -9.59 -2.23
C VAL A 301 -6.65 -9.02 -1.77
N THR A 302 -6.23 -7.88 -2.33
CA THR A 302 -4.97 -7.20 -1.97
C THR A 302 -4.97 -6.77 -0.50
N ALA A 303 -6.06 -6.14 -0.06
CA ALA A 303 -6.19 -5.68 1.32
C ALA A 303 -6.14 -6.84 2.32
N LEU A 304 -6.80 -7.96 2.00
CA LEU A 304 -6.80 -9.16 2.85
C LEU A 304 -5.41 -9.80 2.94
N ALA A 305 -4.69 -9.92 1.83
CA ALA A 305 -3.35 -10.50 1.82
C ALA A 305 -2.40 -9.71 2.73
N ILE A 306 -2.34 -8.39 2.57
CA ILE A 306 -1.51 -7.50 3.39
C ILE A 306 -1.96 -7.51 4.86
N ALA A 307 -3.28 -7.52 5.12
CA ALA A 307 -3.79 -7.56 6.48
C ALA A 307 -3.45 -8.86 7.21
N LYS A 308 -3.41 -9.99 6.50
CA LYS A 308 -2.95 -11.28 7.05
C LYS A 308 -1.45 -11.27 7.33
N GLU A 309 -0.65 -10.78 6.40
CA GLU A 309 0.80 -10.66 6.55
C GLU A 309 1.19 -9.80 7.75
N LEU A 310 0.51 -8.67 7.94
CA LEU A 310 0.69 -7.76 9.08
C LEU A 310 0.06 -8.28 10.38
N GLY A 311 -0.68 -9.38 10.33
CA GLY A 311 -1.40 -9.90 11.47
C GLY A 311 -2.60 -9.08 11.92
N ILE A 312 -3.08 -8.14 11.11
CA ILE A 312 -4.31 -7.34 11.38
C ILE A 312 -5.54 -8.24 11.28
N CYS A 313 -5.62 -9.08 10.25
CA CYS A 313 -6.72 -10.01 10.02
C CYS A 313 -6.38 -11.38 10.55
N GLN A 314 -7.25 -11.94 11.41
CA GLN A 314 -7.12 -13.27 11.98
C GLN A 314 -8.18 -14.22 11.45
N GLU A 315 -8.08 -15.50 11.82
CA GLU A 315 -9.09 -16.49 11.50
C GLU A 315 -10.43 -16.14 12.18
N GLY A 316 -11.48 -16.05 11.38
CA GLY A 316 -12.81 -15.62 11.85
C GLY A 316 -13.12 -14.13 11.65
N ASP A 317 -12.13 -13.30 11.34
CA ASP A 317 -12.38 -11.89 11.03
C ASP A 317 -13.03 -11.71 9.65
N SER A 318 -13.91 -10.70 9.55
CA SER A 318 -14.59 -10.36 8.30
C SER A 318 -13.88 -9.26 7.52
N VAL A 319 -14.11 -9.26 6.20
CA VAL A 319 -13.66 -8.22 5.28
C VAL A 319 -14.87 -7.65 4.55
N ILE A 320 -15.10 -6.35 4.66
CA ILE A 320 -16.22 -5.64 4.03
C ILE A 320 -15.72 -4.79 2.88
N SER A 321 -16.38 -4.88 1.72
CA SER A 321 -16.11 -3.98 0.59
C SER A 321 -16.96 -2.70 0.68
N GLY A 322 -16.52 -1.63 -0.01
CA GLY A 322 -17.30 -0.39 -0.11
C GLY A 322 -18.69 -0.62 -0.71
N GLU A 323 -18.84 -1.55 -1.66
CA GLU A 323 -20.13 -1.94 -2.22
C GLU A 323 -21.03 -2.58 -1.15
N GLU A 324 -20.51 -3.55 -0.40
CA GLU A 324 -21.24 -4.16 0.72
C GLU A 324 -21.61 -3.11 1.78
N LEU A 325 -20.69 -2.17 2.07
CA LEU A 325 -20.91 -1.08 3.03
C LEU A 325 -22.04 -0.14 2.61
N ASN A 326 -22.13 0.18 1.32
CA ASN A 326 -23.17 1.06 0.78
C ASN A 326 -24.58 0.47 0.88
N HIS A 327 -24.70 -0.85 0.89
CA HIS A 327 -25.98 -1.56 1.07
C HIS A 327 -26.36 -1.77 2.54
N MET A 328 -25.50 -1.42 3.51
CA MET A 328 -25.77 -1.59 4.94
C MET A 328 -26.40 -0.32 5.52
N ASN A 329 -27.39 -0.48 6.40
CA ASN A 329 -27.81 0.57 7.30
C ASN A 329 -26.82 0.70 8.48
N ASP A 330 -26.96 1.76 9.28
CA ASP A 330 -26.05 2.04 10.36
C ASP A 330 -26.09 1.00 11.49
N GLU A 331 -27.25 0.42 11.79
CA GLU A 331 -27.40 -0.62 12.81
C GLU A 331 -26.65 -1.91 12.41
N THR A 332 -26.75 -2.28 11.12
CA THR A 332 -26.04 -3.45 10.56
C THR A 332 -24.53 -3.21 10.58
N LEU A 333 -24.09 -1.99 10.24
CA LEU A 333 -22.69 -1.62 10.28
C LEU A 333 -22.16 -1.68 11.72
N ASP A 334 -22.89 -1.12 12.69
CA ASP A 334 -22.51 -1.11 14.11
C ASP A 334 -22.36 -2.52 14.70
N ALA A 335 -23.13 -3.48 14.20
CA ALA A 335 -22.95 -4.89 14.57
C ALA A 335 -21.70 -5.49 13.92
N LYS A 336 -21.46 -5.20 12.62
CA LYS A 336 -20.39 -5.81 11.84
C LYS A 336 -19.00 -5.24 12.12
N VAL A 337 -18.87 -3.97 12.46
CA VAL A 337 -17.54 -3.37 12.76
C VAL A 337 -16.84 -4.08 13.91
N LYS A 338 -17.59 -4.76 14.79
CA LYS A 338 -17.02 -5.53 15.92
C LYS A 338 -16.14 -6.70 15.48
N THR A 339 -16.39 -7.28 14.31
CA THR A 339 -15.67 -8.45 13.78
C THR A 339 -14.94 -8.16 12.46
N THR A 340 -15.04 -6.94 11.93
CA THR A 340 -14.41 -6.58 10.65
C THR A 340 -12.99 -6.09 10.87
N ALA A 341 -12.00 -6.77 10.31
CA ALA A 341 -10.60 -6.35 10.35
C ALA A 341 -10.20 -5.46 9.17
N VAL A 342 -10.90 -5.58 8.04
CA VAL A 342 -10.54 -4.87 6.80
C VAL A 342 -11.76 -4.28 6.12
N PHE A 343 -11.66 -3.01 5.74
CA PHE A 343 -12.59 -2.32 4.85
C PHE A 343 -11.86 -1.99 3.55
N ALA A 344 -12.29 -2.61 2.44
CA ALA A 344 -11.64 -2.52 1.14
C ALA A 344 -12.51 -1.76 0.12
N ARG A 345 -11.91 -1.10 -0.88
CA ARG A 345 -12.58 -0.26 -1.89
C ARG A 345 -13.54 0.78 -1.29
N VAL A 346 -13.11 1.42 -0.21
CA VAL A 346 -13.90 2.44 0.47
C VAL A 346 -13.52 3.85 0.02
N SER A 347 -14.53 4.69 -0.11
CA SER A 347 -14.37 6.13 -0.39
C SER A 347 -13.98 6.91 0.88
N PRO A 348 -13.52 8.16 0.75
CA PRO A 348 -13.29 9.04 1.91
C PRO A 348 -14.53 9.23 2.79
N ALA A 349 -15.72 9.25 2.19
CA ALA A 349 -17.00 9.36 2.94
C ALA A 349 -17.26 8.09 3.77
N ASP A 350 -16.95 6.91 3.21
CA ASP A 350 -17.09 5.64 3.92
C ASP A 350 -16.15 5.56 5.12
N LYS A 351 -14.93 6.11 5.01
CA LYS A 351 -13.97 6.17 6.14
C LYS A 351 -14.59 6.89 7.34
N LEU A 352 -15.24 8.02 7.12
CA LEU A 352 -15.94 8.75 8.18
C LEU A 352 -17.08 7.94 8.77
N ARG A 353 -17.87 7.28 7.94
CA ARG A 353 -19.00 6.46 8.38
C ARG A 353 -18.55 5.28 9.24
N ILE A 354 -17.44 4.63 8.88
CA ILE A 354 -16.82 3.55 9.67
C ILE A 354 -16.39 4.07 11.05
N ILE A 355 -15.68 5.20 11.10
CA ILE A 355 -15.26 5.81 12.38
C ILE A 355 -16.46 6.20 13.24
N GLN A 356 -17.51 6.73 12.64
CA GLN A 356 -18.75 7.07 13.37
C GLN A 356 -19.42 5.82 13.94
N SER A 357 -19.40 4.71 13.21
CA SER A 357 -19.91 3.43 13.70
C SER A 357 -19.14 2.94 14.92
N PHE A 358 -17.80 2.95 14.91
CA PHE A 358 -17.00 2.63 16.09
C PHE A 358 -17.36 3.51 17.30
N LYS A 359 -17.53 4.82 17.07
CA LYS A 359 -17.93 5.75 18.15
C LYS A 359 -19.33 5.44 18.69
N ARG A 360 -20.31 5.09 17.85
CA ARG A 360 -21.68 4.74 18.29
C ARG A 360 -21.71 3.53 19.20
N ILE A 361 -20.82 2.55 18.97
CA ILE A 361 -20.72 1.35 19.81
C ILE A 361 -19.85 1.56 21.06
N GLY A 362 -19.38 2.79 21.31
CA GLY A 362 -18.62 3.16 22.51
C GLY A 362 -17.11 3.02 22.41
N GLU A 363 -16.57 2.73 21.23
CA GLU A 363 -15.12 2.63 21.01
C GLU A 363 -14.47 4.01 20.86
N VAL A 364 -13.23 4.14 21.33
CA VAL A 364 -12.38 5.30 21.10
C VAL A 364 -11.51 5.01 19.89
N ALA A 365 -11.95 5.50 18.73
CA ALA A 365 -11.27 5.25 17.47
C ALA A 365 -10.26 6.34 17.12
N ALA A 366 -9.02 5.94 16.85
CA ALA A 366 -7.96 6.75 16.24
C ALA A 366 -7.84 6.45 14.75
N MET A 367 -7.52 7.46 13.92
CA MET A 367 -7.25 7.33 12.48
C MET A 367 -6.14 8.29 12.07
#